data_a3bbbe84fd74af1c790058c8d0ab964d
#
_entry.id   a3bbbe84fd74af1c790058c8d0ab964d
#
_cell.length_a   1.000
_cell.length_b   1.000
_cell.length_c   1.000
_cell.angle_alpha   90.00
_cell.angle_beta   90.00
_cell.angle_gamma   90.00
#
_symmetry.space_group_name_H-M   'P 1'
#
loop_
_entity.id
_entity.type
_entity.pdbx_description
1 polymer ?
#
loop_
_entity_poly.entity_id
_entity_poly.type
_entity_poly.pdbx_seq_one_letter_code
_entity_poly.pdbx_strand_id
1 'polypeptide(L)'
;MIKKLVLVFIAVFAIQCYAQEGTASPYSFYGIGSLKFKGTVENRSMGGLSIYTDSIHVNLRNPASYATKNIEGWEGSRPIKFSVGGSYSSANLKSTSSTDNTSSTTFDYLALSIPIGKFGFGFGMVPYTSVGYKLESLNSNDNILNRFKGEGGVNKTYLGLGYLITDGLSIGVDAHYNFGNIQNSTIEFAYDGDGVPLLYQSRETNRSDLSGLSLNIGLSYKTMLNEKLELVSGLTYTPESNLTSKNERAFSTITLNQDSGQEFIVNNIEADLSISGLKETELVMPSQYSFGVGIGEPKKWFVGAEYSGQKTSDFSNALYSSSTTTYEDASTISVGGFFIPKYNAFQGFFKKTVYRAGVRYEKTGLNINDQSINEFGISFGVGLPLGNGISSANLGFEVGKRGTTNNNLIQENFINFQISLSLADRWFQKQKFR
;
A
#
# COMPACT_ATOMS: atom_id res chain seq x y z
N MET A 1 -15.49 -5.28 -27.52
CA MET A 1 -15.56 -4.26 -26.47
C MET A 1 -14.36 -4.27 -25.55
N ILE A 2 -13.93 -5.40 -25.00
CA ILE A 2 -12.78 -5.53 -24.09
C ILE A 2 -11.48 -4.97 -24.69
N LYS A 3 -11.14 -5.28 -25.96
CA LYS A 3 -9.95 -4.73 -26.63
C LYS A 3 -9.94 -3.20 -26.70
N LYS A 4 -11.09 -2.55 -26.89
CA LYS A 4 -11.20 -1.08 -26.90
C LYS A 4 -11.07 -0.50 -25.49
N LEU A 5 -11.59 -1.20 -24.46
CA LEU A 5 -11.49 -0.79 -23.05
C LEU A 5 -10.05 -0.91 -22.55
N VAL A 6 -9.34 -1.98 -22.91
CA VAL A 6 -7.92 -2.18 -22.61
C VAL A 6 -7.06 -1.11 -23.31
N LEU A 7 -7.37 -0.75 -24.57
CA LEU A 7 -6.68 0.33 -25.29
C LEU A 7 -6.91 1.70 -24.64
N VAL A 8 -8.12 2.00 -24.19
CA VAL A 8 -8.42 3.24 -23.44
C VAL A 8 -7.70 3.25 -22.10
N PHE A 9 -7.65 2.10 -21.41
CA PHE A 9 -6.93 1.97 -20.15
C PHE A 9 -5.42 2.18 -20.35
N ILE A 10 -4.81 1.57 -21.36
CA ILE A 10 -3.40 1.78 -21.73
C ILE A 10 -3.15 3.24 -22.13
N ALA A 11 -4.07 3.87 -22.89
CA ALA A 11 -3.94 5.27 -23.30
C ALA A 11 -4.01 6.24 -22.12
N VAL A 12 -4.86 5.98 -21.12
CA VAL A 12 -4.95 6.78 -19.90
C VAL A 12 -3.66 6.69 -19.06
N PHE A 13 -3.00 5.52 -19.03
CA PHE A 13 -1.72 5.35 -18.32
C PHE A 13 -0.50 5.84 -19.12
N ALA A 14 -0.61 6.00 -20.46
CA ALA A 14 0.47 6.52 -21.30
C ALA A 14 0.62 8.04 -21.23
N ILE A 15 -0.36 8.74 -20.63
CA ILE A 15 -0.32 10.19 -20.46
C ILE A 15 0.48 10.50 -19.20
N GLN A 16 1.73 10.92 -19.39
CA GLN A 16 2.69 11.41 -18.39
C GLN A 16 3.39 10.35 -17.52
N CYS A 17 4.43 9.76 -18.08
CA CYS A 17 5.47 9.07 -17.32
C CYS A 17 6.47 10.11 -16.75
N TYR A 18 6.03 10.96 -15.81
CA TYR A 18 6.95 11.59 -14.86
C TYR A 18 7.28 10.53 -13.80
N ALA A 19 8.49 10.57 -13.24
CA ALA A 19 8.84 9.70 -12.11
C ALA A 19 7.78 9.89 -11.02
N GLN A 20 6.90 8.89 -10.86
CA GLN A 20 5.76 8.98 -9.96
C GLN A 20 6.27 8.78 -8.54
N GLU A 21 6.31 9.84 -7.76
CA GLU A 21 6.49 9.73 -6.31
C GLU A 21 5.32 8.89 -5.77
N GLY A 22 5.61 7.78 -5.11
CA GLY A 22 4.59 6.83 -4.63
C GLY A 22 3.72 7.40 -3.51
N THR A 23 4.15 8.49 -2.87
CA THR A 23 3.43 9.27 -1.87
C THR A 23 3.93 10.70 -1.89
N ALA A 24 3.20 11.60 -1.26
CA ALA A 24 3.63 12.98 -1.00
C ALA A 24 3.35 13.35 0.48
N SER A 25 3.36 12.34 1.37
CA SER A 25 3.13 12.49 2.80
C SER A 25 4.40 12.93 3.53
N PRO A 26 4.38 14.00 4.32
CA PRO A 26 5.46 14.37 5.23
C PRO A 26 5.89 13.24 6.18
N TYR A 27 4.96 12.41 6.59
CA TYR A 27 5.23 11.25 7.45
C TYR A 27 6.06 10.15 6.77
N SER A 28 6.23 10.21 5.44
CA SER A 28 7.14 9.31 4.73
C SER A 28 8.62 9.66 4.91
N PHE A 29 8.93 10.75 5.61
CA PHE A 29 10.28 11.12 6.04
C PHE A 29 10.89 10.09 7.01
N TYR A 30 10.06 9.40 7.79
CA TYR A 30 10.50 8.55 8.88
C TYR A 30 10.65 7.09 8.44
N GLY A 31 11.75 6.44 8.89
CA GLY A 31 12.04 5.04 8.64
C GLY A 31 12.22 4.72 7.15
N ILE A 32 11.46 3.74 6.67
CA ILE A 32 11.45 3.33 5.25
C ILE A 32 10.26 3.91 4.48
N GLY A 33 9.66 4.96 5.01
CA GLY A 33 8.49 5.61 4.43
C GLY A 33 7.15 5.09 4.94
N SER A 34 6.08 5.59 4.33
CA SER A 34 4.71 5.20 4.69
C SER A 34 4.34 3.84 4.09
N LEU A 35 3.65 2.99 4.85
CA LEU A 35 3.07 1.74 4.35
C LEU A 35 2.06 2.07 3.23
N LYS A 36 2.29 1.51 2.04
CA LYS A 36 1.53 1.84 0.83
C LYS A 36 0.40 0.85 0.56
N PHE A 37 0.68 -0.45 0.60
CA PHE A 37 -0.31 -1.45 0.27
C PHE A 37 -1.21 -1.75 1.47
N LYS A 38 -2.45 -1.24 1.41
CA LYS A 38 -3.50 -1.47 2.42
C LYS A 38 -4.61 -2.43 1.93
N GLY A 39 -4.37 -3.16 0.85
CA GLY A 39 -5.31 -4.08 0.20
C GLY A 39 -5.67 -3.66 -1.23
N THR A 40 -6.39 -4.53 -1.92
CA THR A 40 -6.95 -4.23 -3.25
C THR A 40 -8.03 -3.15 -3.16
N VAL A 41 -8.47 -2.61 -4.29
CA VAL A 41 -9.53 -1.56 -4.32
C VAL A 41 -10.80 -2.04 -3.62
N GLU A 42 -11.15 -3.31 -3.78
CA GLU A 42 -12.30 -3.95 -3.13
C GLU A 42 -12.15 -3.99 -1.61
N ASN A 43 -10.95 -4.37 -1.12
CA ASN A 43 -10.66 -4.40 0.31
C ASN A 43 -10.68 -2.97 0.90
N ARG A 44 -9.98 -2.03 0.24
CA ARG A 44 -9.92 -0.62 0.68
C ARG A 44 -11.31 0.03 0.71
N SER A 45 -12.18 -0.31 -0.25
CA SER A 45 -13.57 0.14 -0.26
C SER A 45 -14.42 -0.39 0.90
N MET A 46 -13.92 -1.40 1.63
CA MET A 46 -14.53 -1.96 2.84
C MET A 46 -13.70 -1.66 4.10
N GLY A 47 -13.02 -0.51 4.16
CA GLY A 47 -12.16 -0.13 5.28
C GLY A 47 -10.85 -0.90 5.37
N GLY A 48 -10.43 -1.60 4.32
CA GLY A 48 -9.24 -2.46 4.32
C GLY A 48 -9.52 -3.91 4.73
N LEU A 49 -10.78 -4.30 4.90
CA LEU A 49 -11.18 -5.66 5.26
C LEU A 49 -10.75 -6.66 4.19
N SER A 50 -10.03 -7.73 4.57
CA SER A 50 -9.44 -8.68 3.63
C SER A 50 -9.91 -10.12 3.81
N ILE A 51 -10.77 -10.40 4.77
CA ILE A 51 -11.21 -11.77 5.07
C ILE A 51 -12.19 -12.35 4.04
N TYR A 52 -12.98 -11.49 3.36
CA TYR A 52 -13.93 -11.96 2.36
C TYR A 52 -13.20 -12.35 1.06
N THR A 53 -13.52 -13.51 0.55
CA THR A 53 -12.99 -14.05 -0.69
C THR A 53 -14.13 -14.39 -1.65
N ASP A 54 -13.97 -14.09 -2.92
CA ASP A 54 -14.90 -14.42 -3.98
C ASP A 54 -14.22 -15.03 -5.21
N SER A 55 -14.98 -15.25 -6.26
CA SER A 55 -14.52 -15.91 -7.49
C SER A 55 -13.89 -14.97 -8.50
N ILE A 56 -13.98 -13.65 -8.28
CA ILE A 56 -13.60 -12.60 -9.23
C ILE A 56 -12.32 -11.93 -8.79
N HIS A 57 -12.19 -11.63 -7.50
CA HIS A 57 -11.09 -10.81 -6.97
C HIS A 57 -9.95 -11.69 -6.42
N VAL A 58 -8.72 -11.19 -6.55
CA VAL A 58 -7.55 -11.79 -5.91
C VAL A 58 -7.37 -11.15 -4.54
N ASN A 59 -7.26 -11.97 -3.49
CA ASN A 59 -6.91 -11.47 -2.17
C ASN A 59 -5.38 -11.51 -2.01
N LEU A 60 -4.76 -10.36 -1.83
CA LEU A 60 -3.30 -10.18 -1.76
C LEU A 60 -2.76 -10.16 -0.31
N ARG A 61 -3.63 -10.28 0.68
CA ARG A 61 -3.24 -10.26 2.10
C ARG A 61 -3.23 -11.65 2.74
N ASN A 62 -4.06 -12.58 2.22
CA ASN A 62 -4.16 -13.93 2.77
C ASN A 62 -3.92 -14.99 1.69
N PRO A 63 -2.78 -15.69 1.69
CA PRO A 63 -2.44 -16.70 0.68
C PRO A 63 -3.37 -17.93 0.69
N ALA A 64 -4.05 -18.22 1.80
CA ALA A 64 -5.03 -19.30 1.84
C ALA A 64 -6.18 -19.08 0.82
N SER A 65 -6.44 -17.82 0.44
CA SER A 65 -7.49 -17.43 -0.50
C SER A 65 -7.28 -17.96 -1.92
N TYR A 66 -6.06 -18.29 -2.33
CA TYR A 66 -5.80 -18.84 -3.65
C TYR A 66 -6.44 -20.22 -3.85
N ALA A 67 -6.59 -20.99 -2.75
CA ALA A 67 -7.20 -22.32 -2.76
C ALA A 67 -8.67 -22.35 -2.35
N THR A 68 -9.20 -21.27 -1.75
CA THR A 68 -10.58 -21.23 -1.22
C THR A 68 -11.61 -21.56 -2.29
N LYS A 69 -12.57 -22.42 -1.95
CA LYS A 69 -13.67 -22.80 -2.83
C LYS A 69 -14.80 -21.77 -2.71
N ASN A 70 -14.94 -20.91 -3.70
CA ASN A 70 -15.86 -19.77 -3.66
C ASN A 70 -17.08 -19.93 -4.59
N ILE A 71 -17.28 -21.10 -5.23
CA ILE A 71 -18.32 -21.23 -6.26
C ILE A 71 -19.16 -22.46 -6.03
N GLU A 72 -20.41 -22.23 -5.66
CA GLU A 72 -21.47 -23.20 -5.84
C GLU A 72 -21.97 -23.16 -7.29
N GLY A 73 -22.08 -24.32 -7.92
CA GLY A 73 -22.76 -24.46 -9.21
C GLY A 73 -21.89 -24.33 -10.47
N TRP A 74 -20.60 -24.38 -10.36
CA TRP A 74 -19.71 -24.46 -11.52
C TRP A 74 -19.11 -25.87 -11.62
N GLU A 75 -19.69 -26.70 -12.43
CA GLU A 75 -19.09 -27.98 -12.81
C GLU A 75 -17.79 -27.71 -13.57
N GLY A 76 -16.64 -28.05 -12.97
CA GLY A 76 -15.34 -27.94 -13.61
C GLY A 76 -14.31 -27.12 -12.87
N SER A 77 -13.54 -26.32 -13.60
CA SER A 77 -12.40 -25.58 -13.09
C SER A 77 -12.78 -24.23 -12.50
N ARG A 78 -12.14 -23.85 -11.38
CA ARG A 78 -12.17 -22.49 -10.84
C ARG A 78 -11.51 -21.53 -11.84
N PRO A 79 -11.96 -20.27 -11.98
CA PRO A 79 -11.36 -19.33 -12.90
C PRO A 79 -9.98 -18.90 -12.43
N ILE A 80 -9.07 -18.66 -13.38
CA ILE A 80 -7.87 -17.89 -13.17
C ILE A 80 -8.28 -16.44 -13.02
N LYS A 81 -7.68 -15.76 -12.06
CA LYS A 81 -7.96 -14.37 -11.75
C LYS A 81 -6.72 -13.53 -12.00
N PHE A 82 -6.89 -12.44 -12.73
CA PHE A 82 -5.89 -11.40 -12.93
C PHE A 82 -6.46 -10.10 -12.39
N SER A 83 -5.67 -9.36 -11.63
CA SER A 83 -6.10 -8.08 -11.09
C SER A 83 -4.99 -7.04 -11.19
N VAL A 84 -5.37 -5.82 -11.55
CA VAL A 84 -4.47 -4.67 -11.62
C VAL A 84 -5.19 -3.46 -11.06
N GLY A 85 -4.49 -2.66 -10.28
CA GLY A 85 -5.06 -1.47 -9.66
C GLY A 85 -4.08 -0.33 -9.52
N GLY A 86 -4.64 0.87 -9.42
CA GLY A 86 -3.91 2.11 -9.18
C GLY A 86 -4.77 3.12 -8.43
N SER A 87 -4.12 4.13 -7.87
CA SER A 87 -4.79 5.16 -7.09
C SER A 87 -4.23 6.55 -7.34
N TYR A 88 -5.10 7.52 -7.13
CA TYR A 88 -4.78 8.94 -7.01
C TYR A 88 -5.09 9.38 -5.58
N SER A 89 -4.13 10.03 -4.94
CA SER A 89 -4.26 10.59 -3.59
C SER A 89 -4.06 12.10 -3.64
N SER A 90 -4.93 12.85 -3.00
CA SER A 90 -4.78 14.29 -2.76
C SER A 90 -4.88 14.54 -1.27
N ALA A 91 -3.98 15.33 -0.71
CA ALA A 91 -3.97 15.66 0.70
C ALA A 91 -3.79 17.16 0.91
N ASN A 92 -4.60 17.70 1.81
CA ASN A 92 -4.40 19.02 2.38
C ASN A 92 -3.59 18.87 3.66
N LEU A 93 -2.38 19.43 3.65
CA LEU A 93 -1.43 19.44 4.76
C LEU A 93 -1.66 20.69 5.58
N LYS A 94 -1.83 20.54 6.90
CA LYS A 94 -2.06 21.64 7.82
C LYS A 94 -1.06 21.58 8.96
N SER A 95 -0.26 22.64 9.12
CA SER A 95 0.56 22.91 10.31
C SER A 95 -0.13 23.93 11.22
N THR A 96 0.54 24.37 12.27
CA THR A 96 0.08 25.46 13.14
C THR A 96 0.07 26.82 12.45
N SER A 97 0.91 27.04 11.44
CA SER A 97 1.14 28.34 10.80
C SER A 97 0.78 28.38 9.31
N SER A 98 0.69 27.22 8.65
CA SER A 98 0.50 27.17 7.19
C SER A 98 -0.35 25.98 6.74
N THR A 99 -0.83 26.06 5.50
CA THR A 99 -1.51 24.96 4.81
C THR A 99 -0.95 24.81 3.41
N ASP A 100 -0.82 23.56 2.95
CA ASP A 100 -0.37 23.24 1.60
C ASP A 100 -1.21 22.08 1.04
N ASN A 101 -1.16 21.89 -0.28
CA ASN A 101 -1.84 20.78 -0.95
C ASN A 101 -0.84 19.96 -1.73
N THR A 102 -1.01 18.66 -1.65
CA THR A 102 -0.16 17.73 -2.35
C THR A 102 -0.97 16.62 -3.01
N SER A 103 -0.40 15.98 -4.04
CA SER A 103 -1.04 14.86 -4.70
C SER A 103 -0.03 13.86 -5.20
N SER A 104 -0.44 12.59 -5.30
CA SER A 104 0.35 11.54 -5.90
C SER A 104 -0.53 10.57 -6.68
N THR A 105 0.02 10.01 -7.76
CA THR A 105 -0.61 8.94 -8.55
C THR A 105 0.26 7.71 -8.48
N THR A 106 -0.33 6.55 -8.21
CA THR A 106 0.46 5.34 -8.02
C THR A 106 -0.16 4.13 -8.68
N PHE A 107 0.72 3.23 -9.13
CA PHE A 107 0.39 1.85 -9.39
C PHE A 107 0.35 1.10 -8.06
N ASP A 108 -0.76 0.41 -7.74
CA ASP A 108 -0.94 -0.19 -6.42
C ASP A 108 -0.70 -1.70 -6.40
N TYR A 109 -1.05 -2.44 -7.47
CA TYR A 109 -0.77 -3.88 -7.55
C TYR A 109 -1.01 -4.47 -8.93
N LEU A 110 -0.31 -5.57 -9.16
CA LEU A 110 -0.57 -6.54 -10.21
C LEU A 110 -0.58 -7.93 -9.58
N ALA A 111 -1.62 -8.71 -9.85
CA ALA A 111 -1.83 -10.00 -9.23
C ALA A 111 -2.41 -11.02 -10.19
N LEU A 112 -1.93 -12.25 -10.09
CA LEU A 112 -2.44 -13.43 -10.77
C LEU A 112 -2.71 -14.53 -9.75
N SER A 113 -3.86 -15.20 -9.86
CA SER A 113 -4.19 -16.37 -9.04
C SER A 113 -4.68 -17.52 -9.93
N ILE A 114 -4.03 -18.68 -9.81
CA ILE A 114 -4.26 -19.85 -10.66
C ILE A 114 -4.68 -21.03 -9.75
N PRO A 115 -5.97 -21.36 -9.68
CA PRO A 115 -6.43 -22.51 -8.92
C PRO A 115 -6.31 -23.81 -9.73
N ILE A 116 -5.70 -24.85 -9.14
CA ILE A 116 -5.54 -26.19 -9.74
C ILE A 116 -5.94 -27.26 -8.74
N GLY A 117 -7.08 -27.92 -8.94
CA GLY A 117 -7.58 -28.93 -8.01
C GLY A 117 -7.75 -28.38 -6.59
N LYS A 118 -7.08 -28.96 -5.59
CA LYS A 118 -7.04 -28.47 -4.22
C LYS A 118 -6.01 -27.37 -3.97
N PHE A 119 -5.12 -27.13 -4.94
CA PHE A 119 -4.07 -26.11 -4.85
C PHE A 119 -4.54 -24.80 -5.48
N GLY A 120 -3.91 -23.71 -5.06
CA GLY A 120 -4.00 -22.41 -5.70
C GLY A 120 -2.64 -21.73 -5.67
N PHE A 121 -2.23 -21.17 -6.80
CA PHE A 121 -0.99 -20.43 -6.92
C PHE A 121 -1.28 -18.96 -7.02
N GLY A 122 -0.48 -18.13 -6.33
CA GLY A 122 -0.52 -16.68 -6.41
C GLY A 122 0.81 -16.14 -6.91
N PHE A 123 0.77 -15.12 -7.76
CA PHE A 123 1.95 -14.38 -8.20
C PHE A 123 1.58 -12.92 -8.40
N GLY A 124 2.50 -12.01 -8.06
CA GLY A 124 2.28 -10.60 -8.30
C GLY A 124 3.33 -9.69 -7.71
N MET A 125 3.03 -8.40 -7.80
CA MET A 125 3.87 -7.33 -7.27
C MET A 125 3.00 -6.26 -6.61
N VAL A 126 3.45 -5.78 -5.45
CA VAL A 126 2.82 -4.70 -4.70
C VAL A 126 3.87 -3.74 -4.16
N PRO A 127 3.66 -2.42 -4.14
CA PRO A 127 4.48 -1.51 -3.36
C PRO A 127 4.23 -1.76 -1.87
N TYR A 128 5.31 -1.96 -1.11
CA TYR A 128 5.22 -2.17 0.34
C TYR A 128 5.24 -0.86 1.10
N THR A 129 6.29 -0.06 0.86
CA THR A 129 6.41 1.30 1.40
C THR A 129 6.69 2.30 0.29
N SER A 130 6.48 3.57 0.59
CA SER A 130 6.82 4.66 -0.32
C SER A 130 7.35 5.85 0.47
N VAL A 131 8.41 6.46 -0.06
CA VAL A 131 9.00 7.71 0.38
C VAL A 131 8.71 8.76 -0.69
N GLY A 132 8.19 9.91 -0.28
CA GLY A 132 7.94 11.05 -1.17
C GLY A 132 7.59 12.25 -0.29
N TYR A 133 8.58 13.11 -0.04
CA TYR A 133 8.38 14.34 0.75
C TYR A 133 9.27 15.46 0.23
N LYS A 134 8.77 16.68 0.40
CA LYS A 134 9.53 17.93 0.25
C LYS A 134 9.15 18.80 1.43
N LEU A 135 10.10 19.03 2.31
CA LEU A 135 9.90 19.78 3.56
C LEU A 135 10.94 20.90 3.64
N GLU A 136 10.54 22.01 4.24
CA GLU A 136 11.43 23.12 4.51
C GLU A 136 11.31 23.53 5.99
N SER A 137 12.44 23.79 6.62
CA SER A 137 12.49 24.45 7.92
C SER A 137 12.89 25.90 7.72
N LEU A 138 12.26 26.80 8.48
CA LEU A 138 12.52 28.22 8.44
C LEU A 138 13.29 28.65 9.70
N ASN A 139 14.12 29.67 9.56
CA ASN A 139 14.71 30.35 10.71
C ASN A 139 13.74 31.41 11.27
N SER A 140 14.16 32.12 12.34
CA SER A 140 13.35 33.16 12.98
C SER A 140 13.04 34.37 12.09
N ASN A 141 13.70 34.49 10.94
CA ASN A 141 13.52 35.57 9.96
C ASN A 141 12.75 35.11 8.72
N ASP A 142 12.06 33.96 8.80
CA ASP A 142 11.32 33.30 7.70
C ASP A 142 12.19 32.90 6.49
N ASN A 143 13.52 32.82 6.65
CA ASN A 143 14.41 32.31 5.63
C ASN A 143 14.51 30.78 5.73
N ILE A 144 14.62 30.09 4.58
CA ILE A 144 14.77 28.63 4.53
C ILE A 144 16.10 28.24 5.17
N LEU A 145 16.07 27.52 6.28
CA LEU A 145 17.25 26.98 6.95
C LEU A 145 17.68 25.64 6.34
N ASN A 146 16.72 24.74 6.19
CA ASN A 146 16.97 23.42 5.57
C ASN A 146 15.85 23.08 4.58
N ARG A 147 16.25 22.38 3.51
CA ARG A 147 15.31 21.74 2.58
C ARG A 147 15.57 20.24 2.58
N PHE A 148 14.52 19.47 2.86
CA PHE A 148 14.56 18.03 2.89
C PHE A 148 13.74 17.48 1.72
N LYS A 149 14.33 16.56 0.96
CA LYS A 149 13.65 15.81 -0.10
C LYS A 149 13.93 14.34 0.09
N GLY A 150 12.90 13.50 -0.08
CA GLY A 150 13.03 12.06 -0.11
C GLY A 150 12.20 11.46 -1.21
N GLU A 151 12.71 10.36 -1.79
CA GLU A 151 12.02 9.63 -2.84
C GLU A 151 12.38 8.15 -2.78
N GLY A 152 11.50 7.28 -3.35
CA GLY A 152 11.73 5.86 -3.43
C GLY A 152 10.77 5.03 -2.61
N GLY A 153 11.25 3.89 -2.10
CA GLY A 153 10.46 2.95 -1.30
C GLY A 153 10.83 1.50 -1.56
N VAL A 154 10.09 0.59 -0.93
CA VAL A 154 10.27 -0.86 -1.02
C VAL A 154 9.09 -1.49 -1.74
N ASN A 155 9.36 -2.32 -2.74
CA ASN A 155 8.38 -3.13 -3.44
C ASN A 155 8.50 -4.59 -3.01
N LYS A 156 7.41 -5.36 -3.15
CA LYS A 156 7.37 -6.81 -2.93
C LYS A 156 6.91 -7.50 -4.21
N THR A 157 7.68 -8.46 -4.69
CA THR A 157 7.14 -9.53 -5.54
C THR A 157 6.88 -10.76 -4.68
N TYR A 158 5.84 -11.50 -4.99
CA TYR A 158 5.50 -12.69 -4.22
C TYR A 158 5.17 -13.88 -5.12
N LEU A 159 5.47 -15.06 -4.59
CA LEU A 159 5.02 -16.35 -5.10
C LEU A 159 4.31 -17.07 -3.96
N GLY A 160 3.03 -17.39 -4.19
CA GLY A 160 2.15 -17.97 -3.18
C GLY A 160 1.62 -19.34 -3.55
N LEU A 161 1.42 -20.14 -2.52
CA LEU A 161 0.79 -21.45 -2.59
C LEU A 161 -0.30 -21.56 -1.54
N GLY A 162 -1.52 -21.86 -1.98
CA GLY A 162 -2.66 -22.22 -1.13
C GLY A 162 -3.03 -23.68 -1.28
N TYR A 163 -3.55 -24.28 -0.22
CA TYR A 163 -4.07 -25.66 -0.21
C TYR A 163 -5.43 -25.71 0.49
N LEU A 164 -6.41 -26.32 -0.18
CA LEU A 164 -7.74 -26.57 0.33
C LEU A 164 -7.75 -27.87 1.14
N ILE A 165 -7.79 -27.76 2.47
CA ILE A 165 -7.81 -28.90 3.40
C ILE A 165 -9.17 -29.57 3.37
N THR A 166 -10.22 -28.78 3.59
CA THR A 166 -11.63 -29.18 3.47
C THR A 166 -12.38 -28.15 2.63
N ASP A 167 -13.64 -28.40 2.30
CA ASP A 167 -14.45 -27.45 1.50
C ASP A 167 -14.57 -26.05 2.13
N GLY A 168 -14.37 -25.94 3.44
CA GLY A 168 -14.43 -24.65 4.16
C GLY A 168 -13.09 -24.16 4.72
N LEU A 169 -12.05 -25.01 4.77
CA LEU A 169 -10.77 -24.67 5.41
C LEU A 169 -9.63 -24.70 4.40
N SER A 170 -8.92 -23.60 4.26
CA SER A 170 -7.73 -23.50 3.44
C SER A 170 -6.56 -22.87 4.21
N ILE A 171 -5.35 -23.27 3.85
CA ILE A 171 -4.09 -22.74 4.35
C ILE A 171 -3.24 -22.26 3.17
N GLY A 172 -2.36 -21.33 3.39
CA GLY A 172 -1.45 -20.85 2.36
C GLY A 172 -0.18 -20.21 2.89
N VAL A 173 0.79 -20.08 2.00
CA VAL A 173 2.07 -19.42 2.27
C VAL A 173 2.47 -18.61 1.05
N ASP A 174 2.94 -17.39 1.28
CA ASP A 174 3.61 -16.53 0.29
C ASP A 174 5.09 -16.40 0.66
N ALA A 175 5.97 -16.56 -0.32
CA ALA A 175 7.35 -16.11 -0.24
C ALA A 175 7.45 -14.76 -0.96
N HIS A 176 7.94 -13.75 -0.24
CA HIS A 176 8.10 -12.40 -0.75
C HIS A 176 9.58 -12.10 -0.99
N TYR A 177 9.91 -11.52 -2.14
CA TYR A 177 11.18 -10.83 -2.36
C TYR A 177 10.93 -9.33 -2.29
N ASN A 178 11.51 -8.70 -1.28
CA ASN A 178 11.44 -7.26 -1.05
C ASN A 178 12.65 -6.62 -1.72
N PHE A 179 12.45 -5.51 -2.45
CA PHE A 179 13.50 -4.78 -3.14
C PHE A 179 13.10 -3.33 -3.36
N GLY A 180 14.08 -2.45 -3.42
CA GLY A 180 13.86 -1.04 -3.70
C GLY A 180 15.02 -0.18 -3.28
N ASN A 181 14.87 1.13 -3.44
CA ASN A 181 15.83 2.09 -2.93
C ASN A 181 15.12 3.28 -2.30
N ILE A 182 15.80 3.91 -1.37
CA ILE A 182 15.37 5.16 -0.73
C ILE A 182 16.51 6.15 -0.91
N GLN A 183 16.17 7.34 -1.39
CA GLN A 183 17.10 8.45 -1.54
C GLN A 183 16.61 9.65 -0.74
N ASN A 184 17.51 10.22 0.06
CA ASN A 184 17.22 11.40 0.86
C ASN A 184 18.26 12.48 0.53
N SER A 185 17.81 13.71 0.41
CA SER A 185 18.67 14.88 0.22
C SER A 185 18.31 15.96 1.24
N THR A 186 19.33 16.51 1.89
CA THR A 186 19.19 17.65 2.80
C THR A 186 20.10 18.77 2.31
N ILE A 187 19.54 19.93 2.06
CA ILE A 187 20.30 21.16 1.75
C ILE A 187 20.24 22.04 2.98
N GLU A 188 21.41 22.48 3.47
CA GLU A 188 21.55 23.48 4.50
C GLU A 188 21.90 24.82 3.84
N PHE A 189 21.07 25.84 4.11
CA PHE A 189 21.23 27.19 3.57
C PHE A 189 22.01 28.07 4.53
N ALA A 190 23.08 28.66 4.04
CA ALA A 190 23.86 29.65 4.75
C ALA A 190 23.57 31.06 4.18
N TYR A 191 23.57 32.04 5.08
CA TYR A 191 23.27 33.45 4.79
C TYR A 191 24.38 34.33 5.25
N ASP A 192 24.56 35.48 4.62
CA ASP A 192 25.43 36.55 5.10
C ASP A 192 24.80 37.38 6.24
N GLY A 193 25.47 38.39 6.72
CA GLY A 193 25.00 39.25 7.81
C GLY A 193 23.76 40.09 7.48
N ASP A 194 23.45 40.27 6.21
CA ASP A 194 22.30 41.00 5.69
C ASP A 194 21.11 40.06 5.35
N GLY A 195 21.28 38.75 5.57
CA GLY A 195 20.23 37.72 5.30
C GLY A 195 20.16 37.35 3.83
N VAL A 196 21.17 37.59 3.02
CA VAL A 196 21.25 37.17 1.62
C VAL A 196 21.85 35.76 1.55
N PRO A 197 21.25 34.81 0.81
CA PRO A 197 21.82 33.49 0.67
C PRO A 197 23.23 33.52 0.08
N LEU A 198 24.16 32.77 0.68
CA LEU A 198 25.51 32.64 0.12
C LEU A 198 25.43 31.91 -1.23
N LEU A 199 26.41 32.14 -2.10
CA LEU A 199 26.50 31.51 -3.42
C LEU A 199 26.61 29.99 -3.33
N TYR A 200 27.31 29.49 -2.31
CA TYR A 200 27.54 28.07 -2.09
C TYR A 200 26.73 27.59 -0.90
N GLN A 201 25.99 26.48 -1.12
CA GLN A 201 25.23 25.83 -0.10
C GLN A 201 25.73 24.38 0.09
N SER A 202 25.47 23.80 1.26
CA SER A 202 25.86 22.43 1.56
C SER A 202 24.71 21.48 1.31
N ARG A 203 24.99 20.34 0.65
CA ARG A 203 24.00 19.28 0.43
C ARG A 203 24.55 17.94 0.88
N GLU A 204 23.80 17.24 1.73
CA GLU A 204 23.97 15.83 2.04
C GLU A 204 23.00 15.00 1.20
N THR A 205 23.48 13.91 0.63
CA THR A 205 22.65 12.91 -0.08
C THR A 205 22.90 11.54 0.52
N ASN A 206 21.85 10.81 0.85
CA ASN A 206 21.91 9.42 1.30
C ASN A 206 21.12 8.56 0.34
N ARG A 207 21.66 7.39 -0.02
CA ARG A 207 20.99 6.34 -0.79
C ARG A 207 21.11 5.01 -0.06
N SER A 208 20.00 4.29 0.03
CA SER A 208 19.95 2.95 0.59
C SER A 208 19.26 2.02 -0.40
N ASP A 209 19.99 1.02 -0.89
CA ASP A 209 19.45 -0.06 -1.73
C ASP A 209 19.07 -1.23 -0.82
N LEU A 210 17.77 -1.55 -0.79
CA LEU A 210 17.16 -2.51 0.13
C LEU A 210 16.79 -3.79 -0.60
N SER A 211 17.13 -4.95 0.00
CA SER A 211 16.71 -6.25 -0.53
C SER A 211 16.61 -7.32 0.57
N GLY A 212 15.69 -8.26 0.41
CA GLY A 212 15.56 -9.37 1.37
C GLY A 212 14.32 -10.23 1.14
N LEU A 213 14.27 -11.35 1.84
CA LEU A 213 13.16 -12.30 1.77
C LEU A 213 12.28 -12.18 3.01
N SER A 214 10.97 -12.37 2.83
CA SER A 214 10.02 -12.51 3.93
C SER A 214 8.95 -13.53 3.58
N LEU A 215 8.24 -14.05 4.58
CA LEU A 215 7.19 -15.04 4.43
C LEU A 215 5.88 -14.49 4.98
N ASN A 216 4.75 -14.94 4.41
CA ASN A 216 3.43 -14.69 4.97
C ASN A 216 2.63 -16.00 4.96
N ILE A 217 2.06 -16.36 6.11
CA ILE A 217 1.26 -17.57 6.29
C ILE A 217 -0.18 -17.13 6.48
N GLY A 218 -1.11 -17.85 5.86
CA GLY A 218 -2.53 -17.55 5.94
C GLY A 218 -3.39 -18.78 6.21
N LEU A 219 -4.51 -18.54 6.88
CA LEU A 219 -5.57 -19.49 7.09
C LEU A 219 -6.89 -18.80 6.76
N SER A 220 -7.79 -19.51 6.08
CA SER A 220 -9.13 -19.02 5.76
C SER A 220 -10.13 -20.13 6.09
N TYR A 221 -11.16 -19.75 6.82
CA TYR A 221 -12.26 -20.65 7.16
C TYR A 221 -13.59 -20.04 6.76
N LYS A 222 -14.41 -20.84 6.07
CA LYS A 222 -15.69 -20.45 5.52
C LYS A 222 -16.71 -21.58 5.71
N THR A 223 -17.86 -21.30 6.30
CA THR A 223 -18.89 -22.29 6.55
C THR A 223 -20.29 -21.68 6.54
N MET A 224 -21.27 -22.46 6.14
CA MET A 224 -22.68 -22.07 6.27
C MET A 224 -23.14 -22.27 7.71
N LEU A 225 -23.63 -21.22 8.34
CA LEU A 225 -24.27 -21.29 9.67
C LEU A 225 -25.68 -21.83 9.59
N ASN A 226 -26.38 -21.54 8.50
CA ASN A 226 -27.70 -22.03 8.15
C ASN A 226 -27.88 -21.99 6.63
N GLU A 227 -29.06 -22.24 6.10
CA GLU A 227 -29.32 -22.25 4.65
C GLU A 227 -29.00 -20.94 3.91
N LYS A 228 -28.89 -19.83 4.62
CA LYS A 228 -28.68 -18.49 4.03
C LYS A 228 -27.42 -17.78 4.49
N LEU A 229 -27.01 -17.99 5.74
CA LEU A 229 -25.93 -17.24 6.35
C LEU A 229 -24.63 -18.01 6.30
N GLU A 230 -23.61 -17.37 5.79
CA GLU A 230 -22.24 -17.84 5.73
C GLU A 230 -21.38 -17.08 6.76
N LEU A 231 -20.56 -17.83 7.51
CA LEU A 231 -19.49 -17.31 8.35
C LEU A 231 -18.18 -17.36 7.55
N VAL A 232 -17.45 -16.27 7.57
CA VAL A 232 -16.11 -16.18 6.96
C VAL A 232 -15.14 -15.69 8.03
N SER A 233 -14.01 -16.36 8.16
CA SER A 233 -12.92 -15.90 9.03
C SER A 233 -11.56 -16.08 8.35
N GLY A 234 -10.61 -15.27 8.75
CA GLY A 234 -9.26 -15.31 8.22
C GLY A 234 -8.23 -14.95 9.30
N LEU A 235 -7.07 -15.56 9.16
CA LEU A 235 -5.89 -15.25 9.99
C LEU A 235 -4.67 -15.21 9.09
N THR A 236 -3.79 -14.24 9.33
CA THR A 236 -2.48 -14.17 8.66
C THR A 236 -1.39 -13.90 9.68
N TYR A 237 -0.20 -14.38 9.39
CA TYR A 237 0.99 -14.14 10.18
C TYR A 237 2.21 -13.98 9.28
N THR A 238 2.89 -12.87 9.39
CA THR A 238 4.17 -12.57 8.74
C THR A 238 5.23 -12.54 9.83
N PRO A 239 6.17 -13.50 9.88
CA PRO A 239 7.29 -13.47 10.82
C PRO A 239 8.17 -12.25 10.60
N GLU A 240 8.93 -11.90 11.63
CA GLU A 240 10.03 -10.95 11.51
C GLU A 240 11.02 -11.41 10.45
N SER A 241 11.60 -10.45 9.72
CA SER A 241 12.60 -10.71 8.68
C SER A 241 13.57 -9.54 8.57
N ASN A 242 14.78 -9.80 8.08
CA ASN A 242 15.78 -8.78 7.85
C ASN A 242 15.90 -8.44 6.37
N LEU A 243 15.99 -7.14 6.08
CA LEU A 243 16.40 -6.63 4.77
C LEU A 243 17.84 -6.14 4.87
N THR A 244 18.66 -6.51 3.91
CA THR A 244 19.99 -5.93 3.71
C THR A 244 19.83 -4.54 3.11
N SER A 245 20.49 -3.55 3.71
CA SER A 245 20.56 -2.17 3.25
C SER A 245 22.00 -1.83 2.86
N LYS A 246 22.24 -1.60 1.58
CA LYS A 246 23.52 -1.09 1.07
C LYS A 246 23.43 0.42 0.95
N ASN A 247 24.32 1.13 1.65
CA ASN A 247 24.20 2.53 1.88
C ASN A 247 25.35 3.31 1.23
N GLU A 248 24.99 4.48 0.68
CA GLU A 248 25.89 5.47 0.14
C GLU A 248 25.56 6.83 0.72
N ARG A 249 26.58 7.64 1.03
CA ARG A 249 26.43 9.02 1.51
C ARG A 249 27.41 9.92 0.78
N ALA A 250 26.94 11.08 0.34
CA ALA A 250 27.80 12.09 -0.26
C ALA A 250 27.48 13.47 0.29
N PHE A 251 28.54 14.28 0.46
CA PHE A 251 28.44 15.69 0.80
C PHE A 251 28.85 16.51 -0.43
N SER A 252 28.01 17.45 -0.82
CA SER A 252 28.23 18.26 -2.01
C SER A 252 28.20 19.75 -1.65
N THR A 253 29.09 20.53 -2.27
CA THR A 253 28.89 21.96 -2.39
C THR A 253 28.10 22.24 -3.65
N ILE A 254 27.00 22.96 -3.53
CA ILE A 254 26.08 23.25 -4.64
C ILE A 254 25.92 24.79 -4.80
N THR A 255 25.54 25.19 -6.01
CA THR A 255 24.92 26.49 -6.27
C THR A 255 23.51 26.31 -6.73
N LEU A 256 22.66 27.28 -6.42
CA LEU A 256 21.23 27.25 -6.80
C LEU A 256 20.96 28.40 -7.79
N ASN A 257 20.28 28.05 -8.87
CA ASN A 257 19.71 29.08 -9.74
C ASN A 257 18.49 29.68 -9.02
N GLN A 258 18.51 30.97 -8.76
CA GLN A 258 17.49 31.68 -7.98
C GLN A 258 16.12 31.68 -8.68
N ASP A 259 16.08 31.66 -10.03
CA ASP A 259 14.84 31.72 -10.78
C ASP A 259 14.17 30.36 -10.95
N SER A 260 14.97 29.30 -11.16
CA SER A 260 14.46 27.95 -11.44
C SER A 260 14.56 26.99 -10.25
N GLY A 261 15.32 27.34 -9.21
CA GLY A 261 15.63 26.45 -8.10
C GLY A 261 16.54 25.26 -8.50
N GLN A 262 17.10 25.27 -9.71
CA GLN A 262 17.94 24.20 -10.20
C GLN A 262 19.29 24.17 -9.45
N GLU A 263 19.66 22.97 -9.01
CA GLU A 263 20.88 22.69 -8.28
C GLU A 263 22.03 22.35 -9.23
N PHE A 264 23.20 22.96 -9.02
CA PHE A 264 24.43 22.64 -9.73
C PHE A 264 25.48 22.20 -8.72
N ILE A 265 26.06 21.02 -8.92
CA ILE A 265 27.12 20.49 -8.07
C ILE A 265 28.46 21.16 -8.46
N VAL A 266 29.11 21.79 -7.50
CA VAL A 266 30.42 22.37 -7.66
C VAL A 266 31.52 21.41 -7.22
N ASN A 267 31.29 20.71 -6.09
CA ASN A 267 32.18 19.70 -5.55
C ASN A 267 31.34 18.57 -4.91
N ASN A 268 31.84 17.33 -4.95
CA ASN A 268 31.20 16.17 -4.36
C ASN A 268 32.23 15.28 -3.66
N ILE A 269 31.95 14.92 -2.41
CA ILE A 269 32.82 14.08 -1.59
C ILE A 269 31.95 12.89 -1.11
N GLU A 270 32.34 11.69 -1.50
CA GLU A 270 31.71 10.46 -1.00
C GLU A 270 32.26 10.12 0.39
N ALA A 271 31.38 9.84 1.32
CA ALA A 271 31.74 9.42 2.66
C ALA A 271 32.10 7.94 2.68
N ASP A 272 33.22 7.57 3.26
CA ASP A 272 33.56 6.18 3.48
C ASP A 272 32.79 5.62 4.68
N LEU A 273 31.61 5.02 4.40
CA LEU A 273 30.76 4.39 5.40
C LEU A 273 31.32 3.07 5.93
N SER A 274 32.40 2.53 5.34
CA SER A 274 33.04 1.27 5.82
C SER A 274 33.66 1.48 7.20
N ILE A 275 34.22 2.66 7.47
CA ILE A 275 34.88 3.00 8.74
C ILE A 275 33.89 2.97 9.91
N SER A 276 32.64 3.42 9.66
CA SER A 276 31.57 3.43 10.65
C SER A 276 30.72 2.16 10.69
N GLY A 277 30.99 1.19 9.81
CA GLY A 277 30.17 -0.03 9.68
C GLY A 277 28.79 0.22 9.07
N LEU A 278 28.56 1.39 8.46
CA LEU A 278 27.26 1.78 7.91
C LEU A 278 27.11 1.50 6.41
N LYS A 279 28.17 0.99 5.73
CA LYS A 279 28.12 0.70 4.30
C LYS A 279 27.10 -0.41 3.96
N GLU A 280 26.98 -1.39 4.84
CA GLU A 280 25.97 -2.45 4.75
C GLU A 280 25.38 -2.66 6.15
N THR A 281 24.07 -2.51 6.26
CA THR A 281 23.34 -2.64 7.52
C THR A 281 22.14 -3.57 7.35
N GLU A 282 21.66 -4.14 8.45
CA GLU A 282 20.41 -4.87 8.48
C GLU A 282 19.28 -3.95 8.95
N LEU A 283 18.14 -4.06 8.28
CA LEU A 283 16.90 -3.39 8.63
C LEU A 283 15.90 -4.46 9.07
N VAL A 284 15.50 -4.39 10.33
CA VAL A 284 14.53 -5.33 10.90
C VAL A 284 13.13 -4.95 10.43
N MET A 285 12.47 -5.88 9.74
CA MET A 285 11.07 -5.80 9.35
C MET A 285 10.22 -6.50 10.40
N PRO A 286 9.39 -5.76 11.15
CA PRO A 286 8.66 -6.30 12.28
C PRO A 286 7.64 -7.38 11.89
N SER A 287 7.38 -8.32 12.81
CA SER A 287 6.32 -9.30 12.65
C SER A 287 4.94 -8.63 12.58
N GLN A 288 4.06 -9.21 11.75
CA GLN A 288 2.70 -8.72 11.55
C GLN A 288 1.71 -9.88 11.64
N TYR A 289 0.52 -9.60 12.19
CA TYR A 289 -0.58 -10.57 12.22
C TYR A 289 -1.90 -9.88 11.93
N SER A 290 -2.87 -10.63 11.40
CA SER A 290 -4.24 -10.18 11.28
C SER A 290 -5.21 -11.30 11.62
N PHE A 291 -6.34 -10.91 12.18
CA PHE A 291 -7.47 -11.80 12.44
C PHE A 291 -8.76 -11.06 12.13
N GLY A 292 -9.68 -11.73 11.45
CA GLY A 292 -10.97 -11.15 11.14
C GLY A 292 -12.07 -12.19 11.05
N VAL A 293 -13.30 -11.72 11.25
CA VAL A 293 -14.54 -12.50 11.15
C VAL A 293 -15.63 -11.66 10.53
N GLY A 294 -16.51 -12.31 9.78
CA GLY A 294 -17.68 -11.68 9.21
C GLY A 294 -18.76 -12.68 8.83
N ILE A 295 -19.94 -12.15 8.63
CA ILE A 295 -21.13 -12.93 8.26
C ILE A 295 -21.80 -12.27 7.05
N GLY A 296 -22.51 -13.08 6.26
CA GLY A 296 -23.24 -12.57 5.12
C GLY A 296 -24.16 -13.61 4.48
N GLU A 297 -24.94 -13.14 3.54
CA GLU A 297 -25.68 -14.00 2.62
C GLU A 297 -24.92 -14.02 1.29
N PRO A 298 -24.44 -15.18 0.82
CA PRO A 298 -23.66 -15.27 -0.41
C PRO A 298 -24.31 -14.54 -1.57
N LYS A 299 -23.54 -13.75 -2.33
CA LYS A 299 -23.98 -12.96 -3.49
C LYS A 299 -25.06 -11.90 -3.20
N LYS A 300 -25.25 -11.51 -1.94
CA LYS A 300 -26.21 -10.49 -1.56
C LYS A 300 -25.63 -9.44 -0.63
N TRP A 301 -25.10 -9.82 0.51
CA TRP A 301 -24.47 -8.90 1.45
C TRP A 301 -23.46 -9.61 2.35
N PHE A 302 -22.53 -8.84 2.86
CA PHE A 302 -21.52 -9.28 3.81
C PHE A 302 -21.17 -8.11 4.73
N VAL A 303 -20.92 -8.39 5.99
CA VAL A 303 -20.37 -7.46 6.97
C VAL A 303 -19.34 -8.18 7.83
N GLY A 304 -18.24 -7.51 8.13
CA GLY A 304 -17.18 -8.10 8.94
C GLY A 304 -16.31 -7.05 9.64
N ALA A 305 -15.46 -7.55 10.52
CA ALA A 305 -14.45 -6.79 11.22
C ALA A 305 -13.11 -7.53 11.17
N GLU A 306 -12.03 -6.78 11.12
CA GLU A 306 -10.65 -7.28 11.09
C GLU A 306 -9.77 -6.43 11.99
N TYR A 307 -8.93 -7.08 12.76
CA TYR A 307 -7.85 -6.48 13.54
C TYR A 307 -6.51 -6.93 12.96
N SER A 308 -5.60 -5.98 12.75
CA SER A 308 -4.21 -6.26 12.38
C SER A 308 -3.29 -5.60 13.40
N GLY A 309 -2.22 -6.29 13.76
CA GLY A 309 -1.17 -5.76 14.63
C GLY A 309 0.20 -5.95 13.98
N GLN A 310 1.11 -5.02 14.22
CA GLN A 310 2.50 -5.10 13.79
C GLN A 310 3.40 -4.64 14.93
N LYS A 311 4.44 -5.40 15.22
CA LYS A 311 5.45 -5.11 16.24
C LYS A 311 6.43 -4.02 15.79
N THR A 312 5.90 -2.85 15.42
CA THR A 312 6.69 -1.74 14.87
C THR A 312 7.73 -1.21 15.86
N SER A 313 7.55 -1.47 17.17
CA SER A 313 8.56 -1.18 18.21
C SER A 313 9.91 -1.88 17.96
N ASP A 314 9.90 -3.02 17.26
CA ASP A 314 11.10 -3.80 16.93
C ASP A 314 11.81 -3.25 15.66
N PHE A 315 11.21 -2.27 14.96
CA PHE A 315 11.81 -1.64 13.80
C PHE A 315 13.09 -0.92 14.20
N SER A 316 14.17 -1.24 13.54
CA SER A 316 15.47 -0.59 13.74
C SER A 316 16.20 -0.37 12.42
N ASN A 317 16.82 0.78 12.30
CA ASN A 317 17.74 1.10 11.22
C ASN A 317 18.84 2.03 11.74
N ALA A 318 20.08 1.56 11.68
CA ALA A 318 21.22 2.33 12.18
C ALA A 318 21.48 3.65 11.41
N LEU A 319 21.05 3.73 10.13
CA LEU A 319 21.26 4.91 9.30
C LEU A 319 20.23 6.03 9.55
N TYR A 320 19.01 5.67 9.96
CA TYR A 320 17.85 6.58 10.06
C TYR A 320 17.35 6.78 11.50
N SER A 321 18.21 6.61 12.49
CA SER A 321 17.85 6.88 13.89
C SER A 321 17.73 8.38 14.13
N SER A 322 16.66 8.81 14.80
CA SER A 322 16.45 10.20 15.24
C SER A 322 16.13 10.22 16.73
N SER A 323 16.65 11.21 17.44
CA SER A 323 16.38 11.39 18.87
C SER A 323 14.94 11.81 19.18
N THR A 324 14.21 12.32 18.20
CA THR A 324 12.83 12.83 18.34
C THR A 324 11.77 11.85 17.86
N THR A 325 12.19 10.69 17.34
CA THR A 325 11.29 9.71 16.75
C THR A 325 11.47 8.35 17.40
N THR A 326 10.37 7.78 17.85
CA THR A 326 10.31 6.43 18.39
C THR A 326 9.22 5.61 17.68
N TYR A 327 9.33 4.30 17.75
CA TYR A 327 8.33 3.40 17.17
C TYR A 327 7.61 2.65 18.27
N GLU A 328 6.28 2.66 18.21
CA GLU A 328 5.36 1.91 19.05
C GLU A 328 4.73 0.78 18.25
N ASP A 329 4.06 -0.17 18.90
CA ASP A 329 3.33 -1.22 18.18
C ASP A 329 2.17 -0.62 17.39
N ALA A 330 2.16 -0.90 16.10
CA ALA A 330 1.10 -0.48 15.20
C ALA A 330 -0.12 -1.41 15.30
N SER A 331 -1.31 -0.84 15.11
CA SER A 331 -2.54 -1.63 15.04
C SER A 331 -3.59 -0.98 14.15
N THR A 332 -4.38 -1.81 13.48
CA THR A 332 -5.48 -1.35 12.62
C THR A 332 -6.75 -2.11 12.95
N ILE A 333 -7.85 -1.38 13.12
CA ILE A 333 -9.19 -1.93 13.22
C ILE A 333 -9.96 -1.50 11.97
N SER A 334 -10.52 -2.49 11.26
CA SER A 334 -11.33 -2.30 10.06
C SER A 334 -12.71 -2.90 10.26
N VAL A 335 -13.75 -2.17 9.88
CA VAL A 335 -15.12 -2.65 9.84
C VAL A 335 -15.72 -2.26 8.48
N GLY A 336 -16.35 -3.21 7.80
CA GLY A 336 -16.91 -2.92 6.50
C GLY A 336 -17.69 -4.08 5.92
N GLY A 337 -18.17 -3.86 4.71
CA GLY A 337 -18.94 -4.88 4.01
C GLY A 337 -19.42 -4.41 2.64
N PHE A 338 -20.25 -5.27 2.04
CA PHE A 338 -20.85 -4.97 0.75
C PHE A 338 -22.33 -5.38 0.69
N PHE A 339 -23.00 -4.81 -0.31
CA PHE A 339 -24.38 -5.15 -0.65
C PHE A 339 -24.55 -5.23 -2.17
N ILE A 340 -25.29 -6.24 -2.64
CA ILE A 340 -25.69 -6.44 -4.04
C ILE A 340 -27.21 -6.51 -4.10
N PRO A 341 -27.88 -5.54 -4.74
CA PRO A 341 -29.35 -5.51 -4.74
C PRO A 341 -30.01 -6.77 -5.35
N LYS A 342 -29.49 -7.25 -6.49
CA LYS A 342 -30.00 -8.48 -7.13
C LYS A 342 -28.94 -9.06 -8.07
N TYR A 343 -28.15 -10.01 -7.58
CA TYR A 343 -27.05 -10.63 -8.32
C TYR A 343 -27.48 -11.24 -9.67
N ASN A 344 -28.60 -11.96 -9.70
CA ASN A 344 -29.14 -12.66 -10.88
C ASN A 344 -30.13 -11.81 -11.70
N ALA A 345 -30.01 -10.48 -11.70
CA ALA A 345 -30.91 -9.64 -12.49
C ALA A 345 -30.60 -9.77 -13.99
N PHE A 346 -31.61 -10.07 -14.82
CA PHE A 346 -31.46 -10.08 -16.27
C PHE A 346 -31.33 -8.64 -16.83
N GLN A 347 -32.02 -7.70 -16.24
CA GLN A 347 -32.02 -6.28 -16.62
C GLN A 347 -31.69 -5.39 -15.44
N GLY A 348 -31.09 -4.23 -15.73
CA GLY A 348 -30.72 -3.24 -14.73
C GLY A 348 -29.30 -3.44 -14.22
N PHE A 349 -28.36 -2.74 -14.85
CA PHE A 349 -26.92 -2.76 -14.55
C PHE A 349 -26.65 -2.50 -13.05
N PHE A 350 -27.26 -1.47 -12.48
CA PHE A 350 -27.09 -1.09 -11.06
C PHE A 350 -27.64 -2.15 -10.07
N LYS A 351 -28.49 -3.07 -10.52
CA LYS A 351 -28.97 -4.16 -9.65
C LYS A 351 -27.91 -5.22 -9.40
N LYS A 352 -26.93 -5.38 -10.31
CA LYS A 352 -25.82 -6.32 -10.21
C LYS A 352 -24.55 -5.67 -9.65
N THR A 353 -24.53 -4.34 -9.51
CA THR A 353 -23.40 -3.60 -8.96
C THR A 353 -23.20 -3.96 -7.50
N VAL A 354 -21.95 -4.17 -7.12
CA VAL A 354 -21.53 -4.40 -5.73
C VAL A 354 -21.26 -3.05 -5.09
N TYR A 355 -22.01 -2.69 -4.08
CA TYR A 355 -21.82 -1.47 -3.29
C TYR A 355 -21.05 -1.82 -2.03
N ARG A 356 -19.95 -1.10 -1.75
CA ARG A 356 -19.06 -1.35 -0.62
C ARG A 356 -18.96 -0.11 0.26
N ALA A 357 -18.83 -0.33 1.58
CA ALA A 357 -18.53 0.73 2.52
C ALA A 357 -17.72 0.17 3.70
N GLY A 358 -16.93 1.02 4.33
CA GLY A 358 -16.17 0.64 5.51
C GLY A 358 -15.52 1.82 6.22
N VAL A 359 -15.04 1.53 7.42
CA VAL A 359 -14.30 2.47 8.25
C VAL A 359 -13.02 1.81 8.75
N ARG A 360 -11.98 2.61 8.93
CA ARG A 360 -10.68 2.15 9.40
C ARG A 360 -10.11 3.14 10.41
N TYR A 361 -9.59 2.60 11.50
CA TYR A 361 -8.79 3.33 12.46
C TYR A 361 -7.44 2.62 12.59
N GLU A 362 -6.36 3.38 12.45
CA GLU A 362 -4.98 2.87 12.46
C GLU A 362 -4.13 3.70 13.42
N LYS A 363 -3.50 3.00 14.37
CA LYS A 363 -2.32 3.49 15.09
C LYS A 363 -1.13 3.11 14.23
N THR A 364 -0.44 4.09 13.64
CA THR A 364 0.62 3.82 12.66
C THR A 364 1.90 3.25 13.27
N GLY A 365 2.03 3.32 14.60
CA GLY A 365 3.25 2.95 15.33
C GLY A 365 4.34 4.03 15.29
N LEU A 366 4.13 5.13 14.61
CA LEU A 366 5.06 6.26 14.58
C LEU A 366 4.74 7.24 15.72
N ASN A 367 5.74 7.54 16.54
CA ASN A 367 5.67 8.54 17.61
C ASN A 367 6.74 9.61 17.36
N ILE A 368 6.33 10.86 17.28
CA ILE A 368 7.19 12.01 17.01
C ILE A 368 6.97 13.06 18.09
N ASN A 369 8.03 13.49 18.76
CA ASN A 369 7.95 14.45 19.86
C ASN A 369 6.92 14.04 20.94
N ASP A 370 6.91 12.76 21.32
CA ASP A 370 5.97 12.16 22.28
C ASP A 370 4.49 12.21 21.82
N GLN A 371 4.26 12.37 20.53
CA GLN A 371 2.91 12.37 19.94
C GLN A 371 2.73 11.19 18.98
N SER A 372 1.86 10.23 19.32
CA SER A 372 1.53 9.11 18.44
C SER A 372 0.73 9.58 17.22
N ILE A 373 1.13 9.10 16.05
CA ILE A 373 0.50 9.42 14.77
C ILE A 373 -0.58 8.37 14.48
N ASN A 374 -1.82 8.82 14.39
CA ASN A 374 -2.98 7.98 14.11
C ASN A 374 -3.61 8.37 12.76
N GLU A 375 -4.30 7.40 12.14
CA GLU A 375 -5.04 7.61 10.91
C GLU A 375 -6.48 7.10 11.05
N PHE A 376 -7.43 7.85 10.51
CA PHE A 376 -8.84 7.47 10.42
C PHE A 376 -9.31 7.65 8.99
N GLY A 377 -10.05 6.66 8.44
CA GLY A 377 -10.58 6.70 7.09
C GLY A 377 -11.98 6.11 6.99
N ILE A 378 -12.80 6.73 6.14
CA ILE A 378 -14.10 6.20 5.71
C ILE A 378 -13.99 5.94 4.22
N SER A 379 -14.39 4.76 3.79
CA SER A 379 -14.30 4.32 2.41
C SER A 379 -15.63 3.88 1.83
N PHE A 380 -15.76 4.10 0.52
CA PHE A 380 -16.88 3.65 -0.30
C PHE A 380 -16.34 3.06 -1.60
N GLY A 381 -17.12 2.20 -2.24
CA GLY A 381 -16.76 1.72 -3.55
C GLY A 381 -17.87 1.01 -4.27
N VAL A 382 -17.66 0.86 -5.57
CA VAL A 382 -18.57 0.16 -6.46
C VAL A 382 -17.81 -0.85 -7.31
N GLY A 383 -18.34 -2.07 -7.41
CA GLY A 383 -17.85 -3.10 -8.31
C GLY A 383 -18.84 -3.28 -9.46
N LEU A 384 -18.39 -2.93 -10.66
CA LEU A 384 -19.17 -2.94 -11.89
C LEU A 384 -18.91 -4.24 -12.65
N PRO A 385 -19.91 -5.14 -12.82
CA PRO A 385 -19.71 -6.37 -13.53
C PRO A 385 -19.42 -6.11 -15.02
N LEU A 386 -18.40 -6.80 -15.57
CA LEU A 386 -17.99 -6.71 -16.95
C LEU A 386 -18.34 -8.00 -17.72
N GLY A 387 -18.79 -7.86 -18.95
CA GLY A 387 -19.07 -9.00 -19.83
C GLY A 387 -20.06 -9.98 -19.23
N ASN A 388 -19.67 -11.24 -19.12
CA ASN A 388 -20.53 -12.35 -18.60
C ASN A 388 -20.57 -12.42 -17.06
N GLY A 389 -20.14 -11.37 -16.34
CA GLY A 389 -20.26 -11.28 -14.88
C GLY A 389 -19.17 -12.00 -14.09
N ILE A 390 -18.12 -12.53 -14.73
CA ILE A 390 -16.95 -13.11 -14.07
C ILE A 390 -15.76 -12.15 -13.98
N SER A 391 -15.89 -10.94 -14.52
CA SER A 391 -14.90 -9.86 -14.45
C SER A 391 -15.56 -8.60 -13.90
N SER A 392 -14.80 -7.73 -13.26
CA SER A 392 -15.31 -6.48 -12.73
C SER A 392 -14.32 -5.32 -12.90
N ALA A 393 -14.86 -4.12 -13.06
CA ALA A 393 -14.13 -2.88 -12.82
C ALA A 393 -14.56 -2.35 -11.45
N ASN A 394 -13.59 -2.00 -10.61
CA ASN A 394 -13.88 -1.49 -9.28
C ASN A 394 -13.40 -0.05 -9.15
N LEU A 395 -14.22 0.77 -8.56
CA LEU A 395 -13.93 2.16 -8.21
C LEU A 395 -14.04 2.29 -6.71
N GLY A 396 -13.03 2.89 -6.09
CA GLY A 396 -12.98 3.15 -4.65
C GLY A 396 -12.76 4.63 -4.38
N PHE A 397 -13.31 5.09 -3.28
CA PHE A 397 -13.17 6.43 -2.76
C PHE A 397 -12.96 6.35 -1.25
N GLU A 398 -11.97 7.05 -0.72
CA GLU A 398 -11.66 7.09 0.70
C GLU A 398 -11.38 8.52 1.11
N VAL A 399 -11.95 8.94 2.22
CA VAL A 399 -11.66 10.22 2.89
C VAL A 399 -11.16 9.94 4.28
N GLY A 400 -10.16 10.69 4.71
CA GLY A 400 -9.61 10.46 6.03
C GLY A 400 -8.68 11.56 6.51
N LYS A 401 -8.15 11.31 7.68
CA LYS A 401 -7.25 12.20 8.40
C LYS A 401 -6.11 11.38 9.00
N ARG A 402 -4.87 11.90 8.89
CA ARG A 402 -3.67 11.36 9.53
C ARG A 402 -2.96 12.44 10.31
N GLY A 403 -2.44 12.08 11.49
CA GLY A 403 -1.65 12.97 12.33
C GLY A 403 -2.44 14.08 13.00
N THR A 404 -1.72 15.07 13.48
CA THR A 404 -2.24 16.18 14.29
C THR A 404 -1.39 17.42 14.10
N THR A 405 -1.91 18.59 14.44
CA THR A 405 -1.15 19.86 14.48
C THR A 405 -0.49 20.11 15.85
N ASN A 406 -0.71 19.25 16.84
CA ASN A 406 -0.05 19.37 18.14
C ASN A 406 1.46 19.16 17.99
N ASN A 407 2.25 19.73 18.92
CA ASN A 407 3.70 19.61 18.96
C ASN A 407 4.38 19.99 17.61
N ASN A 408 3.83 20.99 16.90
CA ASN A 408 4.30 21.46 15.57
C ASN A 408 4.34 20.37 14.49
N LEU A 409 3.46 19.38 14.60
CA LEU A 409 3.31 18.33 13.60
C LEU A 409 2.35 18.75 12.47
N ILE A 410 2.25 17.93 11.45
CA ILE A 410 1.43 18.18 10.27
C ILE A 410 0.21 17.25 10.30
N GLN A 411 -0.97 17.83 10.20
CA GLN A 411 -2.20 17.08 9.98
C GLN A 411 -2.45 16.94 8.48
N GLU A 412 -2.64 15.73 8.00
CA GLU A 412 -3.04 15.42 6.63
C GLU A 412 -4.54 15.12 6.58
N ASN A 413 -5.28 15.87 5.77
CA ASN A 413 -6.64 15.51 5.40
C ASN A 413 -6.60 15.01 3.96
N PHE A 414 -6.87 13.73 3.74
CA PHE A 414 -6.67 13.09 2.44
C PHE A 414 -7.98 12.64 1.79
N ILE A 415 -7.95 12.63 0.46
CA ILE A 415 -8.95 12.05 -0.41
C ILE A 415 -8.22 11.12 -1.38
N ASN A 416 -8.59 9.83 -1.37
CA ASN A 416 -8.05 8.83 -2.26
C ASN A 416 -9.12 8.38 -3.25
N PHE A 417 -8.77 8.35 -4.52
CA PHE A 417 -9.54 7.73 -5.59
C PHE A 417 -8.79 6.51 -6.12
N GLN A 418 -9.49 5.40 -6.29
CA GLN A 418 -8.89 4.13 -6.63
C GLN A 418 -9.64 3.47 -7.78
N ILE A 419 -8.91 2.82 -8.66
CA ILE A 419 -9.46 2.07 -9.78
C ILE A 419 -8.77 0.71 -9.91
N SER A 420 -9.55 -0.34 -10.19
CA SER A 420 -8.99 -1.63 -10.55
C SER A 420 -9.79 -2.36 -11.63
N LEU A 421 -9.11 -3.26 -12.32
CA LEU A 421 -9.69 -4.26 -13.19
C LEU A 421 -9.39 -5.64 -12.60
N SER A 422 -10.45 -6.41 -12.34
CA SER A 422 -10.36 -7.81 -11.93
C SER A 422 -10.94 -8.66 -13.05
N LEU A 423 -10.07 -9.36 -13.77
CA LEU A 423 -10.41 -10.20 -14.90
C LEU A 423 -10.34 -11.66 -14.47
N ALA A 424 -11.39 -12.42 -14.75
CA ALA A 424 -11.42 -13.84 -14.48
C ALA A 424 -11.75 -14.60 -15.77
N ASP A 425 -11.02 -15.68 -16.02
CA ASP A 425 -11.22 -16.53 -17.20
C ASP A 425 -10.95 -17.99 -16.84
N ARG A 426 -11.55 -18.89 -17.61
CA ARG A 426 -11.39 -20.33 -17.46
C ARG A 426 -10.34 -20.84 -18.42
N TRP A 427 -9.14 -21.10 -17.92
CA TRP A 427 -8.10 -21.79 -18.67
C TRP A 427 -8.19 -23.30 -18.44
N PHE A 428 -7.53 -24.09 -19.28
CA PHE A 428 -7.44 -25.56 -19.18
C PHE A 428 -8.78 -26.31 -19.31
N GLN A 429 -9.75 -25.75 -20.02
CA GLN A 429 -10.95 -26.50 -20.38
C GLN A 429 -10.63 -27.50 -21.50
N LYS A 430 -10.90 -28.80 -21.25
CA LYS A 430 -10.85 -29.80 -22.30
C LYS A 430 -11.92 -29.48 -23.36
N GLN A 431 -11.51 -29.23 -24.59
CA GLN A 431 -12.47 -29.15 -25.71
C GLN A 431 -13.15 -30.50 -25.85
N LYS A 432 -14.46 -30.51 -25.63
CA LYS A 432 -15.28 -31.67 -25.98
C LYS A 432 -15.49 -31.59 -27.49
N PHE A 433 -14.85 -32.47 -28.23
CA PHE A 433 -15.23 -32.69 -29.64
C PHE A 433 -16.66 -33.21 -29.65
N ARG A 434 -17.53 -32.51 -30.35
CA ARG A 434 -18.89 -32.97 -30.67
C ARG A 434 -18.87 -33.76 -31.95
#